data_60e48cecac923c93a8e792e3697b5d1c
#
_entry.id   60e48cecac923c93a8e792e3697b5d1c
#
_cell.length_a   1.000
_cell.length_b   1.000
_cell.length_c   1.000
_cell.angle_alpha   90.00
_cell.angle_beta   90.00
_cell.angle_gamma   90.00
#
_symmetry.space_group_name_H-M   'P 1'
#
loop_
_entity.id
_entity.type
_entity.pdbx_description
1 polymer ?
#
loop_
_entity_poly.entity_id
_entity_poly.type
_entity_poly.pdbx_seq_one_letter_code
_entity_poly.pdbx_strand_id
1 'polypeptide(L)'
;MFRADGAVESIRFRSLVREDPAVSRRVAAIKRQAHPSARSINAYVVFKEPQGVAKALWWNGAEIEKDFIIRVDRVSSKAAESHDHKRSIFVGNLNFELKELALRRHFEQCGVVEAVRLVRDHNTGLGKGFGYVLFESCDSVQLALKLDGSKVEGRAIRVRRSAEKEARRAPPPPQRRRRRPDDTYKGEMAHPHQKAKKKTGKKKARKNVRRT
;
A
#
# COMPACT_ATOMS: atom_id res chain seq x y z
N MET A 1 -17.79 22.36 4.00
CA MET A 1 -16.81 22.48 2.96
C MET A 1 -17.44 22.24 1.58
N PHE A 2 -17.60 21.03 1.07
CA PHE A 2 -18.08 20.77 -0.30
C PHE A 2 -19.52 21.20 -0.64
N ARG A 3 -20.34 21.59 0.32
CA ARG A 3 -21.70 22.12 0.05
C ARG A 3 -21.67 23.49 -0.64
N ALA A 4 -20.59 24.24 -0.48
CA ALA A 4 -20.41 25.51 -1.17
C ALA A 4 -20.07 25.34 -2.67
N ASP A 5 -19.50 24.18 -3.04
CA ASP A 5 -19.07 23.91 -4.41
C ASP A 5 -20.21 23.35 -5.28
N GLY A 6 -21.27 22.83 -4.67
CA GLY A 6 -22.44 22.30 -5.36
C GLY A 6 -23.34 21.45 -4.48
N ALA A 7 -24.51 21.11 -5.01
CA ALA A 7 -25.47 20.25 -4.33
C ALA A 7 -24.91 18.83 -4.19
N VAL A 8 -24.65 18.43 -2.95
CA VAL A 8 -24.17 17.08 -2.63
C VAL A 8 -25.36 16.13 -2.56
N GLU A 9 -25.33 15.06 -3.34
CA GLU A 9 -26.32 14.00 -3.34
C GLU A 9 -26.09 13.01 -2.19
N SER A 10 -24.86 12.50 -2.08
CA SER A 10 -24.53 11.54 -1.03
C SER A 10 -23.05 11.63 -0.60
N ILE A 11 -22.80 11.25 0.64
CA ILE A 11 -21.44 11.08 1.19
C ILE A 11 -21.33 9.69 1.80
N ARG A 12 -20.27 8.95 1.41
CA ARG A 12 -20.03 7.59 1.91
C ARG A 12 -18.58 7.47 2.38
N PHE A 13 -18.39 7.13 3.63
CA PHE A 13 -17.08 6.81 4.16
C PHE A 13 -16.64 5.42 3.74
N ARG A 14 -15.40 5.30 3.32
CA ARG A 14 -14.77 4.05 2.88
C ARG A 14 -13.45 3.84 3.60
N SER A 15 -12.97 2.59 3.58
CA SER A 15 -11.67 2.23 4.18
C SER A 15 -11.54 2.59 5.66
N LEU A 16 -12.66 2.62 6.39
CA LEU A 16 -12.64 2.80 7.83
C LEU A 16 -11.92 1.61 8.48
N VAL A 17 -10.92 1.91 9.29
CA VAL A 17 -10.29 0.94 10.18
C VAL A 17 -11.19 0.83 11.41
N ARG A 18 -11.65 -0.39 11.69
CA ARG A 18 -12.59 -0.66 12.78
C ARG A 18 -11.83 -0.85 14.08
N GLU A 19 -12.39 -0.37 15.18
CA GLU A 19 -11.92 -0.68 16.51
C GLU A 19 -12.14 -2.18 16.83
N ASP A 20 -13.35 -2.67 16.56
CA ASP A 20 -13.72 -4.08 16.72
C ASP A 20 -13.82 -4.78 15.36
N PRO A 21 -13.02 -5.82 15.09
CA PRO A 21 -13.10 -6.63 13.87
C PRO A 21 -14.44 -7.34 13.66
N ALA A 22 -15.19 -7.63 14.72
CA ALA A 22 -16.48 -8.30 14.65
C ALA A 22 -17.59 -7.39 14.07
N VAL A 23 -17.46 -6.08 14.23
CA VAL A 23 -18.42 -5.11 13.71
C VAL A 23 -18.18 -4.88 12.23
N SER A 24 -19.23 -4.88 11.40
CA SER A 24 -19.09 -4.59 9.97
C SER A 24 -18.61 -3.15 9.75
N ARG A 25 -17.81 -2.89 8.67
CA ARG A 25 -17.31 -1.54 8.37
C ARG A 25 -18.40 -0.50 8.20
N ARG A 26 -19.56 -0.90 7.67
CA ARG A 26 -20.72 -0.03 7.51
C ARG A 26 -21.28 0.41 8.87
N VAL A 27 -21.45 -0.53 9.79
CA VAL A 27 -21.95 -0.25 11.15
C VAL A 27 -20.94 0.58 11.93
N ALA A 28 -19.64 0.27 11.87
CA ALA A 28 -18.59 1.05 12.49
C ALA A 28 -18.56 2.50 11.97
N ALA A 29 -18.77 2.71 10.66
CA ALA A 29 -18.85 4.05 10.08
C ALA A 29 -20.06 4.83 10.58
N ILE A 30 -21.24 4.18 10.71
CA ILE A 30 -22.45 4.80 11.24
C ILE A 30 -22.27 5.17 12.72
N LYS A 31 -21.67 4.27 13.49
CA LYS A 31 -21.40 4.47 14.92
C LYS A 31 -20.17 5.34 15.20
N ARG A 32 -19.43 5.76 14.18
CA ARG A 32 -18.16 6.50 14.26
C ARG A 32 -17.09 5.80 15.11
N GLN A 33 -17.13 4.47 15.14
CA GLN A 33 -16.16 3.62 15.86
C GLN A 33 -14.97 3.32 14.96
N ALA A 34 -14.11 4.33 14.77
CA ALA A 34 -12.84 4.19 14.09
C ALA A 34 -11.77 3.74 15.08
N HIS A 35 -10.84 2.89 14.62
CA HIS A 35 -9.68 2.49 15.42
C HIS A 35 -8.86 3.74 15.82
N PRO A 36 -8.37 3.85 17.07
CA PRO A 36 -7.60 5.01 17.55
C PRO A 36 -6.35 5.33 16.69
N SER A 37 -5.75 4.30 16.09
CA SER A 37 -4.60 4.46 15.18
C SER A 37 -4.99 4.90 13.76
N ALA A 38 -6.29 4.98 13.45
CA ALA A 38 -6.75 5.44 12.14
C ALA A 38 -6.55 6.95 12.00
N ARG A 39 -5.53 7.35 11.26
CA ARG A 39 -5.17 8.76 11.06
C ARG A 39 -5.74 9.35 9.77
N SER A 40 -6.41 8.55 8.94
CA SER A 40 -7.04 8.99 7.71
C SER A 40 -8.28 8.18 7.38
N ILE A 41 -9.29 8.83 6.82
CA ILE A 41 -10.54 8.23 6.35
C ILE A 41 -10.76 8.69 4.92
N ASN A 42 -11.15 7.77 4.04
CA ASN A 42 -11.57 8.12 2.69
C ASN A 42 -13.09 8.33 2.65
N ALA A 43 -13.52 9.42 2.03
CA ALA A 43 -14.92 9.70 1.76
C ALA A 43 -15.15 9.80 0.26
N TYR A 44 -16.25 9.21 -0.20
CA TYR A 44 -16.76 9.41 -1.56
C TYR A 44 -17.90 10.40 -1.49
N VAL A 45 -17.75 11.51 -2.18
CA VAL A 45 -18.77 12.58 -2.28
C VAL A 45 -19.35 12.51 -3.68
N VAL A 46 -20.66 12.38 -3.78
CA VAL A 46 -21.40 12.41 -5.03
C VAL A 46 -22.10 13.75 -5.13
N PHE A 47 -21.84 14.48 -6.20
CA PHE A 47 -22.52 15.73 -6.52
C PHE A 47 -23.65 15.46 -7.49
N LYS A 48 -24.72 16.25 -7.42
CA LYS A 48 -25.83 16.19 -8.38
C LYS A 48 -25.37 16.65 -9.77
N GLU A 49 -24.44 17.59 -9.82
CA GLU A 49 -23.93 18.20 -11.07
C GLU A 49 -22.43 17.99 -11.20
N PRO A 50 -21.93 17.73 -12.43
CA PRO A 50 -20.50 17.53 -12.68
C PRO A 50 -19.66 18.80 -12.41
N GLN A 51 -20.26 20.00 -12.46
CA GLN A 51 -19.60 21.25 -12.15
C GLN A 51 -19.11 21.30 -10.69
N GLY A 52 -19.87 20.72 -9.75
CA GLY A 52 -19.47 20.59 -8.35
C GLY A 52 -18.19 19.78 -8.16
N VAL A 53 -18.01 18.76 -8.99
CA VAL A 53 -16.77 17.95 -8.97
C VAL A 53 -15.56 18.77 -9.37
N ALA A 54 -15.69 19.57 -10.46
CA ALA A 54 -14.60 20.42 -10.93
C ALA A 54 -14.16 21.45 -9.87
N LYS A 55 -15.13 22.10 -9.20
CA LYS A 55 -14.86 23.03 -8.10
C LYS A 55 -14.23 22.32 -6.89
N ALA A 56 -14.71 21.13 -6.55
CA ALA A 56 -14.19 20.38 -5.40
C ALA A 56 -12.72 19.97 -5.57
N LEU A 57 -12.22 19.77 -6.80
CA LEU A 57 -10.81 19.46 -7.07
C LEU A 57 -9.86 20.59 -6.64
N TRP A 58 -10.29 21.83 -6.60
CA TRP A 58 -9.48 22.96 -6.13
C TRP A 58 -9.09 22.85 -4.65
N TRP A 59 -9.81 22.04 -3.89
CA TRP A 59 -9.48 21.78 -2.47
C TRP A 59 -8.36 20.75 -2.32
N ASN A 60 -7.83 20.20 -3.41
CA ASN A 60 -6.73 19.26 -3.30
C ASN A 60 -5.47 19.94 -2.72
N GLY A 61 -4.93 19.38 -1.64
CA GLY A 61 -3.79 19.95 -0.93
C GLY A 61 -4.12 21.11 0.01
N ALA A 62 -5.39 21.50 0.14
CA ALA A 62 -5.79 22.53 1.08
C ALA A 62 -5.71 22.02 2.53
N GLU A 63 -5.28 22.89 3.44
CA GLU A 63 -5.30 22.64 4.88
C GLU A 63 -6.70 22.99 5.41
N ILE A 64 -7.40 21.99 5.96
CA ILE A 64 -8.75 22.16 6.51
C ILE A 64 -8.68 22.57 7.97
N GLU A 65 -7.77 21.96 8.69
CA GLU A 65 -7.51 22.17 10.10
C GLU A 65 -6.00 22.10 10.30
N LYS A 66 -5.49 22.73 11.35
CA LYS A 66 -4.05 22.77 11.63
C LYS A 66 -3.42 21.37 11.52
N ASP A 67 -2.45 21.24 10.62
CA ASP A 67 -1.74 19.99 10.29
C ASP A 67 -2.57 18.93 9.53
N PHE A 68 -3.81 19.25 9.09
CA PHE A 68 -4.63 18.32 8.30
C PHE A 68 -4.84 18.81 6.86
N ILE A 69 -4.12 18.19 5.96
CA ILE A 69 -4.22 18.47 4.52
C ILE A 69 -5.18 17.46 3.90
N ILE A 70 -6.15 17.97 3.12
CA ILE A 70 -7.07 17.12 2.38
C ILE A 70 -6.49 16.77 1.01
N ARG A 71 -6.71 15.52 0.62
CA ARG A 71 -6.49 15.06 -0.74
C ARG A 71 -7.82 14.84 -1.43
N VAL A 72 -8.02 15.48 -2.57
CA VAL A 72 -9.24 15.36 -3.38
C VAL A 72 -8.87 14.85 -4.76
N ASP A 73 -9.43 13.69 -5.12
CA ASP A 73 -9.24 13.06 -6.43
C ASP A 73 -10.59 12.80 -7.08
N ARG A 74 -10.68 12.89 -8.39
CA ARG A 74 -11.86 12.48 -9.14
C ARG A 74 -11.92 10.97 -9.26
N VAL A 75 -13.07 10.37 -8.99
CA VAL A 75 -13.30 8.95 -9.27
C VAL A 75 -13.56 8.79 -10.76
N SER A 76 -12.63 8.20 -11.49
CA SER A 76 -12.79 7.85 -12.90
C SER A 76 -13.18 6.37 -13.03
N SER A 77 -14.11 6.09 -13.96
CA SER A 77 -14.46 4.71 -14.35
C SER A 77 -13.41 4.04 -15.23
N LYS A 78 -12.58 4.84 -15.90
CA LYS A 78 -11.40 4.35 -16.61
C LYS A 78 -10.33 4.02 -15.59
N ALA A 79 -9.80 2.80 -15.66
CA ALA A 79 -8.73 2.32 -14.79
C ALA A 79 -7.71 3.42 -14.55
N ALA A 80 -7.56 3.76 -13.28
CA ALA A 80 -6.67 4.72 -12.69
C ALA A 80 -5.94 5.59 -13.72
N GLU A 81 -6.27 6.86 -13.78
CA GLU A 81 -5.37 7.83 -14.41
C GLU A 81 -3.97 7.47 -13.96
N SER A 82 -3.14 7.07 -14.92
CA SER A 82 -1.81 6.55 -14.69
C SER A 82 -1.09 7.51 -13.75
N HIS A 83 -0.72 7.01 -12.57
CA HIS A 83 0.07 7.79 -11.62
C HIS A 83 1.29 8.36 -12.37
N ASP A 84 1.52 9.67 -12.29
CA ASP A 84 2.64 10.30 -12.98
C ASP A 84 3.97 9.91 -12.33
N HIS A 85 4.55 8.81 -12.81
CA HIS A 85 5.82 8.29 -12.33
C HIS A 85 7.01 9.22 -12.60
N LYS A 86 6.89 10.12 -13.63
CA LYS A 86 7.97 11.03 -13.99
C LYS A 86 8.14 12.14 -12.96
N ARG A 87 7.03 12.64 -12.40
CA ARG A 87 7.00 13.69 -11.38
C ARG A 87 6.93 13.14 -9.96
N SER A 88 7.01 11.81 -9.77
CA SER A 88 6.88 11.18 -8.47
C SER A 88 8.13 10.48 -8.01
N ILE A 89 8.33 10.51 -6.69
CA ILE A 89 9.34 9.71 -5.99
C ILE A 89 8.68 8.68 -5.08
N PHE A 90 9.38 7.58 -4.87
CA PHE A 90 9.12 6.60 -3.83
C PHE A 90 9.99 6.92 -2.62
N VAL A 91 9.38 6.96 -1.44
CA VAL A 91 10.10 7.17 -0.17
C VAL A 91 9.84 5.97 0.74
N GLY A 92 10.91 5.30 1.16
CA GLY A 92 10.87 4.13 2.04
C GLY A 92 11.58 4.36 3.36
N ASN A 93 11.50 3.38 4.25
CA ASN A 93 12.03 3.41 5.62
C ASN A 93 11.44 4.53 6.49
N LEU A 94 10.15 4.82 6.25
CA LEU A 94 9.41 5.82 7.02
C LEU A 94 8.97 5.26 8.37
N ASN A 95 8.75 6.16 9.35
CA ASN A 95 8.07 5.80 10.57
C ASN A 95 6.63 5.40 10.28
N PHE A 96 6.10 4.36 10.96
CA PHE A 96 4.73 3.89 10.77
C PHE A 96 3.68 4.91 11.20
N GLU A 97 4.03 5.81 12.12
CA GLU A 97 3.15 6.86 12.63
C GLU A 97 3.34 8.22 11.93
N LEU A 98 4.24 8.28 10.93
CA LEU A 98 4.55 9.51 10.22
C LEU A 98 3.29 10.16 9.66
N LYS A 99 3.20 11.49 9.80
CA LYS A 99 2.15 12.31 9.18
C LYS A 99 2.58 12.76 7.76
N GLU A 100 1.61 12.92 6.87
CA GLU A 100 1.83 13.41 5.50
C GLU A 100 2.54 14.78 5.49
N LEU A 101 2.20 15.65 6.45
CA LEU A 101 2.75 16.99 6.57
C LEU A 101 4.26 16.98 6.82
N ALA A 102 4.76 16.07 7.68
CA ALA A 102 6.19 15.98 7.96
C ALA A 102 6.98 15.63 6.68
N LEU A 103 6.42 14.73 5.85
CA LEU A 103 7.04 14.37 4.58
C LEU A 103 6.94 15.51 3.56
N ARG A 104 5.82 16.24 3.51
CA ARG A 104 5.65 17.42 2.67
C ARG A 104 6.70 18.48 2.99
N ARG A 105 6.81 18.89 4.25
CA ARG A 105 7.80 19.91 4.70
C ARG A 105 9.23 19.52 4.39
N HIS A 106 9.56 18.23 4.51
CA HIS A 106 10.91 17.74 4.22
C HIS A 106 11.28 17.91 2.73
N PHE A 107 10.31 17.72 1.82
CA PHE A 107 10.56 17.80 0.38
C PHE A 107 10.20 19.16 -0.25
N GLU A 108 9.60 20.10 0.49
CA GLU A 108 9.34 21.47 0.00
C GLU A 108 10.60 22.20 -0.46
N GLN A 109 11.75 21.90 0.15
CA GLN A 109 13.04 22.43 -0.29
C GLN A 109 13.46 22.01 -1.70
N CYS A 110 12.86 20.94 -2.25
CA CYS A 110 13.14 20.45 -3.61
C CYS A 110 12.20 21.06 -4.66
N GLY A 111 11.13 21.69 -4.24
CA GLY A 111 10.12 22.29 -5.10
C GLY A 111 8.71 22.10 -4.60
N VAL A 112 7.74 22.57 -5.36
CA VAL A 112 6.31 22.51 -4.99
C VAL A 112 5.84 21.07 -4.96
N VAL A 113 5.36 20.65 -3.78
CA VAL A 113 4.78 19.32 -3.56
C VAL A 113 3.27 19.38 -3.84
N GLU A 114 2.84 18.74 -4.91
CA GLU A 114 1.42 18.64 -5.29
C GLU A 114 0.66 17.71 -4.32
N ALA A 115 1.17 16.49 -4.13
CA ALA A 115 0.52 15.50 -3.28
C ALA A 115 1.51 14.61 -2.55
N VAL A 116 1.13 14.18 -1.34
CA VAL A 116 1.82 13.15 -0.55
C VAL A 116 0.87 12.00 -0.29
N ARG A 117 1.32 10.78 -0.49
CA ARG A 117 0.56 9.57 -0.22
C ARG A 117 1.37 8.60 0.63
N LEU A 118 1.05 8.48 1.91
CA LEU A 118 1.55 7.42 2.77
C LEU A 118 0.74 6.14 2.53
N VAL A 119 1.42 5.03 2.32
CA VAL A 119 0.76 3.73 2.19
C VAL A 119 0.52 3.15 3.57
N ARG A 120 -0.75 2.87 3.88
CA ARG A 120 -1.18 2.38 5.17
C ARG A 120 -1.73 0.96 5.06
N ASP A 121 -1.64 0.21 6.13
CA ASP A 121 -2.28 -1.09 6.21
C ASP A 121 -3.80 -0.93 6.29
N HIS A 122 -4.49 -1.77 5.55
CA HIS A 122 -5.94 -1.72 5.42
C HIS A 122 -6.69 -2.16 6.69
N ASN A 123 -6.06 -2.98 7.54
CA ASN A 123 -6.70 -3.53 8.73
C ASN A 123 -6.39 -2.72 9.98
N THR A 124 -5.13 -2.28 10.13
CA THR A 124 -4.66 -1.56 11.31
C THR A 124 -4.63 -0.05 11.12
N GLY A 125 -4.65 0.44 9.87
CA GLY A 125 -4.49 1.86 9.56
C GLY A 125 -3.08 2.42 9.77
N LEU A 126 -2.16 1.62 10.27
CA LEU A 126 -0.77 2.01 10.47
C LEU A 126 -0.04 2.14 9.13
N GLY A 127 0.96 3.00 9.07
CA GLY A 127 1.82 3.14 7.91
C GLY A 127 2.57 1.84 7.61
N LYS A 128 2.77 1.53 6.32
CA LYS A 128 3.62 0.40 5.89
C LYS A 128 5.10 0.78 5.79
N GLY A 129 5.48 1.96 6.26
CA GLY A 129 6.86 2.43 6.23
C GLY A 129 7.31 2.96 4.87
N PHE A 130 6.38 3.24 3.94
CA PHE A 130 6.70 3.84 2.65
C PHE A 130 5.54 4.69 2.12
N GLY A 131 5.88 5.57 1.18
CA GLY A 131 4.94 6.47 0.54
C GLY A 131 5.44 6.98 -0.80
N TYR A 132 4.66 7.87 -1.38
CA TYR A 132 4.95 8.54 -2.64
C TYR A 132 4.77 10.04 -2.47
N VAL A 133 5.63 10.81 -3.10
CA VAL A 133 5.52 12.27 -3.18
C VAL A 133 5.44 12.65 -4.66
N LEU A 134 4.41 13.41 -5.02
CA LEU A 134 4.22 13.95 -6.35
C LEU A 134 4.60 15.43 -6.32
N PHE A 135 5.47 15.82 -7.24
CA PHE A 135 5.89 17.20 -7.43
C PHE A 135 5.18 17.81 -8.65
N GLU A 136 5.10 19.13 -8.67
CA GLU A 136 4.63 19.86 -9.84
C GLU A 136 5.59 19.76 -11.02
N SER A 137 6.92 19.76 -10.75
CA SER A 137 7.97 19.68 -11.78
C SER A 137 8.75 18.37 -11.71
N CYS A 138 9.20 17.88 -12.88
CA CYS A 138 10.14 16.75 -12.98
C CYS A 138 11.53 17.09 -12.43
N ASP A 139 11.94 18.37 -12.45
CA ASP A 139 13.25 18.80 -11.95
C ASP A 139 13.36 18.63 -10.45
N SER A 140 12.25 18.86 -9.73
CA SER A 140 12.15 18.62 -8.29
C SER A 140 12.46 17.18 -7.91
N VAL A 141 12.15 16.21 -8.79
CA VAL A 141 12.49 14.80 -8.58
C VAL A 141 14.00 14.59 -8.52
N GLN A 142 14.78 15.29 -9.37
CA GLN A 142 16.24 15.18 -9.37
C GLN A 142 16.84 15.70 -8.06
N LEU A 143 16.30 16.81 -7.55
CA LEU A 143 16.71 17.37 -6.27
C LEU A 143 16.34 16.46 -5.11
N ALA A 144 15.13 15.92 -5.13
CA ALA A 144 14.63 15.00 -4.11
C ALA A 144 15.45 13.70 -4.03
N LEU A 145 15.97 13.19 -5.14
CA LEU A 145 16.85 12.01 -5.15
C LEU A 145 18.18 12.24 -4.41
N LYS A 146 18.65 13.49 -4.33
CA LYS A 146 19.86 13.84 -3.55
C LYS A 146 19.63 13.76 -2.05
N LEU A 147 18.37 13.74 -1.60
CA LEU A 147 18.00 13.58 -0.20
C LEU A 147 17.89 12.10 0.23
N ASP A 148 18.37 11.16 -0.59
CA ASP A 148 18.49 9.76 -0.15
C ASP A 148 19.39 9.66 1.08
N GLY A 149 18.95 8.93 2.11
CA GLY A 149 19.65 8.83 3.39
C GLY A 149 19.44 10.00 4.37
N SER A 150 18.73 11.08 3.99
CA SER A 150 18.37 12.16 4.92
C SER A 150 17.45 11.67 6.03
N LYS A 151 17.38 12.40 7.15
CA LYS A 151 16.60 11.99 8.32
C LYS A 151 15.24 12.69 8.36
N VAL A 152 14.17 11.91 8.53
CA VAL A 152 12.81 12.38 8.82
C VAL A 152 12.34 11.73 10.11
N GLU A 153 11.95 12.51 11.09
CA GLU A 153 11.57 12.01 12.43
C GLU A 153 12.58 11.00 13.01
N GLY A 154 13.88 11.29 12.88
CA GLY A 154 14.94 10.46 13.42
C GLY A 154 15.32 9.23 12.60
N ARG A 155 14.62 8.91 11.51
CA ARG A 155 14.90 7.76 10.63
C ARG A 155 15.48 8.20 9.31
N ALA A 156 16.57 7.54 8.86
CA ALA A 156 17.14 7.76 7.53
C ALA A 156 16.19 7.22 6.47
N ILE A 157 15.67 8.10 5.62
CA ILE A 157 14.73 7.72 4.56
C ILE A 157 15.47 7.20 3.33
N ARG A 158 14.77 6.39 2.52
CA ARG A 158 15.26 5.91 1.23
C ARG A 158 14.45 6.57 0.13
N VAL A 159 15.09 7.32 -0.74
CA VAL A 159 14.43 8.01 -1.84
C VAL A 159 14.79 7.37 -3.17
N ARG A 160 13.78 7.03 -3.98
CA ARG A 160 13.97 6.44 -5.32
C ARG A 160 12.96 7.02 -6.31
N ARG A 161 13.23 6.92 -7.61
CA ARG A 161 12.22 7.23 -8.63
C ARG A 161 11.03 6.29 -8.49
N SER A 162 9.84 6.83 -8.67
CA SER A 162 8.63 6.00 -8.81
C SER A 162 8.74 5.22 -10.12
N ALA A 163 8.48 3.91 -10.05
CA ALA A 163 8.49 3.04 -11.22
C ALA A 163 7.11 2.44 -11.43
N GLU A 164 6.71 2.33 -12.68
CA GLU A 164 5.48 1.65 -13.08
C GLU A 164 5.54 0.16 -12.71
N LYS A 165 4.40 -0.41 -12.33
CA LYS A 165 4.33 -1.77 -11.82
C LYS A 165 4.77 -2.83 -12.85
N GLU A 166 4.64 -2.51 -14.13
CA GLU A 166 5.05 -3.39 -15.24
C GLU A 166 6.58 -3.52 -15.40
N ALA A 167 7.35 -2.54 -14.95
CA ALA A 167 8.81 -2.58 -15.00
C ALA A 167 9.45 -3.55 -13.97
N ARG A 168 8.65 -4.14 -13.08
CA ARG A 168 9.10 -5.28 -12.29
C ARG A 168 9.02 -6.54 -13.15
N ARG A 169 9.83 -6.62 -14.18
CA ARG A 169 10.12 -7.89 -14.85
C ARG A 169 10.46 -8.89 -13.76
N ALA A 170 9.82 -10.06 -13.83
CA ALA A 170 10.17 -11.21 -13.02
C ALA A 170 11.71 -11.30 -12.93
N PRO A 171 12.27 -11.61 -11.74
CA PRO A 171 13.71 -11.79 -11.64
C PRO A 171 14.11 -12.74 -12.77
N PRO A 172 15.22 -12.46 -13.49
CA PRO A 172 15.66 -13.32 -14.57
C PRO A 172 15.68 -14.75 -14.02
N PRO A 173 15.18 -15.74 -14.77
CA PRO A 173 15.15 -17.11 -14.30
C PRO A 173 16.56 -17.44 -13.81
N PRO A 174 16.69 -18.15 -12.68
CA PRO A 174 18.01 -18.46 -12.14
C PRO A 174 18.80 -19.08 -13.27
N GLN A 175 19.87 -18.39 -13.67
CA GLN A 175 20.75 -18.90 -14.72
C GLN A 175 21.17 -20.28 -14.24
N ARG A 176 20.67 -21.33 -14.92
CA ARG A 176 21.16 -22.68 -14.71
C ARG A 176 22.66 -22.58 -14.88
N ARG A 177 23.40 -22.60 -13.75
CA ARG A 177 24.84 -22.74 -13.79
C ARG A 177 25.10 -23.89 -14.72
N ARG A 178 25.72 -23.63 -15.89
CA ARG A 178 26.20 -24.67 -16.78
C ARG A 178 27.05 -25.56 -15.87
N ARG A 179 26.55 -26.76 -15.59
CA ARG A 179 27.32 -27.79 -14.90
C ARG A 179 28.64 -27.91 -15.67
N ARG A 180 29.72 -27.65 -14.96
CA ARG A 180 31.04 -27.97 -15.50
C ARG A 180 31.07 -29.49 -15.73
N PRO A 181 31.66 -30.00 -16.84
CA PRO A 181 31.62 -31.42 -17.14
C PRO A 181 32.31 -32.34 -16.14
N ASP A 182 33.02 -31.78 -15.16
CA ASP A 182 33.85 -32.52 -14.21
C ASP A 182 33.24 -32.83 -12.84
N ASP A 183 32.00 -32.42 -12.58
CA ASP A 183 31.29 -32.84 -11.37
C ASP A 183 30.68 -34.23 -11.60
N THR A 184 31.54 -35.24 -11.79
CA THR A 184 31.17 -36.63 -11.65
C THR A 184 30.87 -36.91 -10.20
N TYR A 185 29.59 -36.79 -9.83
CA TYR A 185 29.08 -37.28 -8.56
C TYR A 185 29.29 -38.81 -8.51
N LYS A 186 30.34 -39.24 -7.79
CA LYS A 186 30.51 -40.63 -7.40
C LYS A 186 29.54 -40.91 -6.26
N GLY A 187 28.32 -41.35 -6.64
CA GLY A 187 27.36 -41.85 -5.66
C GLY A 187 27.97 -43.03 -4.89
N GLU A 188 27.91 -42.94 -3.56
CA GLU A 188 28.29 -44.00 -2.66
C GLU A 188 27.40 -45.23 -2.95
N MET A 189 27.99 -46.36 -3.38
CA MET A 189 27.25 -47.57 -3.66
C MET A 189 26.71 -48.15 -2.36
N ALA A 190 25.39 -48.16 -2.20
CA ALA A 190 24.72 -48.79 -1.08
C ALA A 190 25.02 -50.30 -1.07
N HIS A 191 25.56 -50.81 0.02
CA HIS A 191 25.82 -52.21 0.25
C HIS A 191 24.52 -53.06 0.17
N PRO A 192 24.47 -54.19 -0.54
CA PRO A 192 23.23 -54.95 -0.77
C PRO A 192 22.77 -55.85 0.38
N HIS A 193 23.09 -55.57 1.61
CA HIS A 193 22.70 -56.40 2.73
C HIS A 193 22.08 -55.63 3.88
N GLN A 194 20.76 -55.28 3.71
CA GLN A 194 19.83 -55.26 4.85
C GLN A 194 18.39 -55.39 4.30
N LYS A 195 17.84 -56.60 4.43
CA LYS A 195 16.41 -56.87 4.17
C LYS A 195 15.56 -56.18 5.20
N ALA A 196 14.84 -55.10 4.80
CA ALA A 196 13.87 -54.44 5.67
C ALA A 196 12.65 -55.34 5.87
N LYS A 197 12.35 -55.65 7.15
CA LYS A 197 11.14 -56.35 7.57
C LYS A 197 9.90 -55.51 7.26
N LYS A 198 9.01 -56.04 6.43
CA LYS A 198 7.68 -55.47 6.15
C LYS A 198 6.85 -55.49 7.44
N LYS A 199 6.48 -54.32 7.97
CA LYS A 199 5.43 -54.19 8.99
C LYS A 199 4.06 -54.24 8.30
N THR A 200 3.34 -55.35 8.54
CA THR A 200 1.93 -55.51 8.12
C THR A 200 1.04 -54.65 9.00
N GLY A 201 0.53 -53.56 8.46
CA GLY A 201 -0.47 -52.69 9.14
C GLY A 201 -1.88 -53.32 9.08
N LYS A 202 -2.43 -53.70 10.21
CA LYS A 202 -3.82 -54.13 10.36
C LYS A 202 -4.80 -52.99 10.02
N LYS A 203 -5.62 -53.19 8.98
CA LYS A 203 -6.78 -52.38 8.71
C LYS A 203 -7.86 -52.61 9.76
N LYS A 204 -8.22 -51.61 10.56
CA LYS A 204 -9.44 -51.61 11.38
C LYS A 204 -10.64 -51.23 10.52
N ALA A 205 -11.59 -52.16 10.43
CA ALA A 205 -12.91 -51.93 9.80
C ALA A 205 -13.74 -51.01 10.69
N ARG A 206 -14.30 -49.95 10.10
CA ARG A 206 -15.34 -49.09 10.72
C ARG A 206 -16.71 -49.75 10.50
N LYS A 207 -17.35 -50.22 11.58
CA LYS A 207 -18.75 -50.61 11.61
C LYS A 207 -19.66 -49.36 11.50
N ASN A 208 -20.50 -49.32 10.47
CA ASN A 208 -21.66 -48.44 10.39
C ASN A 208 -22.71 -48.96 11.39
N VAL A 209 -23.13 -48.10 12.30
CA VAL A 209 -24.35 -48.31 13.11
C VAL A 209 -25.37 -47.28 12.60
N ARG A 210 -26.37 -47.80 11.85
CA ARG A 210 -27.67 -47.12 11.66
C ARG A 210 -28.45 -47.22 12.96
N ARG A 211 -29.05 -46.11 13.36
CA ARG A 211 -30.20 -46.12 14.30
C ARG A 211 -31.31 -45.33 13.68
N THR A 212 -32.39 -45.98 13.62
CA THR A 212 -33.80 -45.60 13.44
C THR A 212 -34.19 -44.30 14.12
#